data_21ed31758701f316042c23568dda30bc
#
_entry.id   21ed31758701f316042c23568dda30bc
#
_cell.length_a   1.000
_cell.length_b   1.000
_cell.length_c   1.000
_cell.angle_alpha   90.00
_cell.angle_beta   90.00
_cell.angle_gamma   90.00
#
_symmetry.space_group_name_H-M   'P 1'
#
loop_
_entity.id
_entity.type
_entity.pdbx_description
1 polymer ?
#
loop_
_entity_poly.entity_id
_entity_poly.type
_entity_poly.pdbx_seq_one_letter_code
_entity_poly.pdbx_strand_id
1 'polypeptide(L)' 'MGYKVVYVFHKDETKAKQSLKKIPKIFSNPHLERMKDGSFAVVAGEYENKRYADAAVKKLYESHLWGGILSE' A
#
# COMPACT_ATOMS: atom_id res chain seq x y z
N MET A 1 16.47 -5.43 1.73
CA MET A 1 15.26 -5.69 2.52
C MET A 1 14.43 -4.43 2.59
N GLY A 2 13.13 -4.58 2.47
CA GLY A 2 12.27 -3.43 2.43
C GLY A 2 10.96 -3.64 3.17
N TYR A 3 10.25 -2.54 3.33
CA TYR A 3 8.94 -2.53 3.96
C TYR A 3 7.96 -1.94 2.97
N LYS A 4 6.92 -2.71 2.64
CA LYS A 4 5.84 -2.23 1.77
C LYS A 4 4.68 -1.78 2.63
N VAL A 5 4.18 -0.59 2.34
CA VAL A 5 2.97 -0.11 2.99
C VAL A 5 1.81 -0.44 2.09
N VAL A 6 0.94 -1.33 2.56
CA VAL A 6 -0.18 -1.86 1.78
C VAL A 6 -1.47 -1.29 2.32
N TYR A 7 -2.28 -0.70 1.44
CA TYR A 7 -3.58 -0.18 1.82
C TYR A 7 -4.61 -1.31 1.95
N VAL A 8 -4.71 -2.16 0.93
CA VAL A 8 -5.73 -3.21 0.92
C VAL A 8 -5.32 -4.30 -0.08
N PHE A 9 -5.88 -5.49 0.10
CA PHE A 9 -5.75 -6.59 -0.86
C PHE A 9 -7.10 -6.83 -1.50
N HIS A 10 -7.11 -7.06 -2.81
CA HIS A 10 -8.32 -7.44 -3.54
C HIS A 10 -8.01 -8.62 -4.45
N LYS A 11 -8.98 -9.52 -4.62
CA LYS A 11 -8.85 -10.60 -5.59
C LYS A 11 -9.20 -10.13 -7.00
N ASP A 12 -9.99 -9.07 -7.10
CA ASP A 12 -10.42 -8.49 -8.36
C ASP A 12 -9.52 -7.32 -8.74
N GLU A 13 -8.88 -7.42 -9.89
CA GLU A 13 -7.96 -6.37 -10.36
C GLU A 13 -8.66 -5.02 -10.54
N THR A 14 -9.89 -5.04 -11.03
CA THR A 14 -10.64 -3.80 -11.22
C THR A 14 -10.86 -3.07 -9.90
N LYS A 15 -11.23 -3.81 -8.84
CA LYS A 15 -11.40 -3.23 -7.52
C LYS A 15 -10.08 -2.71 -6.96
N ALA A 16 -8.99 -3.44 -7.21
CA ALA A 16 -7.67 -3.02 -6.77
C ALA A 16 -7.28 -1.70 -7.44
N LYS A 17 -7.53 -1.55 -8.73
CA LYS A 17 -7.27 -0.31 -9.46
C LYS A 17 -8.10 0.85 -8.92
N GLN A 18 -9.35 0.60 -8.55
CA GLN A 18 -10.21 1.63 -7.96
C GLN A 18 -9.66 2.08 -6.60
N SER A 19 -9.22 1.13 -5.79
CA SER A 19 -8.62 1.45 -4.48
C SER A 19 -7.30 2.20 -4.64
N LEU A 20 -6.52 1.86 -5.67
CA LEU A 20 -5.26 2.54 -5.95
C LEU A 20 -5.48 4.04 -6.15
N LYS A 21 -6.57 4.42 -6.80
CA LYS A 21 -6.90 5.84 -7.05
C LYS A 21 -7.21 6.60 -5.77
N LYS A 22 -7.53 5.92 -4.68
CA LYS A 22 -7.82 6.55 -3.40
C LYS A 22 -6.56 6.97 -2.64
N ILE A 23 -5.40 6.44 -3.04
CA ILE A 23 -4.14 6.76 -2.36
C ILE A 23 -3.77 8.22 -2.62
N PRO A 24 -3.50 9.01 -1.56
CA PRO A 24 -3.14 10.42 -1.74
C PRO A 24 -1.87 10.58 -2.55
N LYS A 25 -1.78 11.69 -3.27
CA LYS A 25 -0.62 11.98 -4.12
C LYS A 25 0.66 12.24 -3.35
N ILE A 26 0.58 12.37 -2.02
CA ILE A 26 1.76 12.53 -1.19
C ILE A 26 2.65 11.29 -1.17
N PHE A 27 2.09 10.14 -1.56
CA PHE A 27 2.88 8.90 -1.68
C PHE A 27 3.59 8.89 -3.03
N SER A 28 4.88 8.54 -3.01
CA SER A 28 5.74 8.69 -4.18
C SER A 28 5.57 7.60 -5.22
N ASN A 29 5.12 6.42 -4.82
CA ASN A 29 5.09 5.29 -5.76
C ASN A 29 3.93 4.33 -5.47
N PRO A 30 2.67 4.80 -5.53
CA PRO A 30 1.54 3.90 -5.38
C PRO A 30 1.43 3.00 -6.61
N HIS A 31 1.23 1.70 -6.36
CA HIS A 31 1.15 0.73 -7.45
C HIS A 31 0.43 -0.53 -6.99
N LEU A 32 0.09 -1.39 -7.96
CA LEU A 32 -0.45 -2.71 -7.68
C LEU A 32 0.67 -3.73 -7.73
N GLU A 33 0.55 -4.75 -6.88
CA GLU A 33 1.49 -5.86 -6.88
C GLU A 33 0.71 -7.16 -6.78
N ARG A 34 0.97 -8.07 -7.72
CA ARG A 34 0.30 -9.37 -7.71
C ARG A 34 0.96 -10.29 -6.70
N MET A 35 0.15 -10.87 -5.83
CA MET A 35 0.63 -11.78 -4.80
C MET A 35 0.61 -13.22 -5.29
N LYS A 36 1.28 -14.10 -4.56
CA LYS A 36 1.39 -15.51 -4.94
C LYS A 36 0.05 -16.23 -5.00
N ASP A 37 -0.90 -15.80 -4.18
CA ASP A 37 -2.25 -16.40 -4.14
C ASP A 37 -3.17 -15.86 -5.22
N GLY A 38 -2.67 -14.98 -6.10
CA GLY A 38 -3.45 -14.38 -7.18
C GLY A 38 -4.17 -13.09 -6.80
N SER A 39 -4.09 -12.68 -5.54
CA SER A 39 -4.67 -11.41 -5.13
C SER A 39 -3.77 -10.25 -5.55
N PHE A 40 -4.30 -9.03 -5.45
CA PHE A 40 -3.57 -7.81 -5.76
C PHE A 40 -3.43 -6.97 -4.50
N ALA A 41 -2.19 -6.62 -4.18
CA ALA A 41 -1.92 -5.68 -3.10
C ALA A 41 -1.90 -4.27 -3.67
N VAL A 42 -2.64 -3.38 -3.03
CA VAL A 42 -2.62 -1.96 -3.37
C VAL A 42 -1.55 -1.33 -2.50
N VAL A 43 -0.37 -1.13 -3.09
CA VAL A 43 0.82 -0.65 -2.36
C VAL A 43 0.86 0.86 -2.42
N ALA A 44 0.91 1.50 -1.24
CA ALA A 44 1.02 2.95 -1.16
C ALA A 44 2.46 3.41 -1.35
N GLY A 45 3.42 2.61 -0.91
CA GLY A 45 4.82 2.93 -1.09
C GLY A 45 5.73 1.85 -0.54
N GLU A 46 7.02 1.96 -0.85
CA GLU A 46 8.03 1.04 -0.37
C GLU A 46 9.13 1.84 0.31
N TYR A 47 9.62 1.33 1.43
CA TYR A 47 10.60 2.04 2.26
C TYR A 47 11.66 1.06 2.75
N GLU A 48 12.90 1.50 2.81
CA GLU A 48 14.00 0.68 3.32
C GLU A 48 14.04 0.68 4.84
N ASN A 49 13.49 1.70 5.47
CA ASN A 49 13.53 1.92 6.90
C ASN A 49 12.12 1.81 7.48
N LYS A 50 11.98 0.99 8.52
CA LYS A 50 10.68 0.79 9.17
C LYS A 50 10.08 2.09 9.69
N ARG A 51 10.90 3.03 10.14
CA ARG A 51 10.44 4.32 10.65
C ARG A 51 9.66 5.08 9.58
N TYR A 52 10.16 5.08 8.35
CA TYR A 52 9.49 5.75 7.25
C TYR A 52 8.22 5.00 6.84
N ALA A 53 8.23 3.68 6.92
CA ALA A 53 7.05 2.88 6.64
C ALA A 53 5.96 3.16 7.68
N ASP A 54 6.33 3.25 8.96
CA ASP A 54 5.39 3.59 10.03
C ASP A 54 4.78 4.98 9.82
N ALA A 55 5.59 5.94 9.40
CA ALA A 55 5.11 7.29 9.10
C ALA A 55 4.13 7.28 7.92
N ALA A 56 4.39 6.44 6.93
CA ALA A 56 3.49 6.32 5.78
C ALA A 56 2.15 5.70 6.18
N VAL A 57 2.16 4.70 7.05
CA VAL A 57 0.92 4.10 7.58
C VAL A 57 0.11 5.16 8.32
N LYS A 58 0.79 5.99 9.10
CA LYS A 58 0.12 7.08 9.82
C LYS A 58 -0.54 8.07 8.85
N LYS A 59 0.13 8.38 7.74
CA LYS A 59 -0.43 9.27 6.73
C LYS A 59 -1.67 8.67 6.06
N LEU A 60 -1.66 7.37 5.80
CA LEU A 60 -2.85 6.68 5.30
C LEU A 60 -3.99 6.83 6.29
N TYR A 61 -3.70 6.60 7.56
CA TYR A 61 -4.68 6.69 8.62
C TYR A 61 -5.29 8.09 8.69
N GLU A 62 -4.46 9.12 8.58
CA GLU A 62 -4.91 10.51 8.58
C GLU A 62 -5.78 10.85 7.37
N SER A 63 -5.66 10.08 6.30
CA SER A 63 -6.49 10.22 5.10
C SER A 63 -7.73 9.35 5.16
N HIS A 64 -8.04 8.78 6.32
CA HIS A 64 -9.17 7.88 6.54
C HIS A 64 -9.05 6.57 5.78
N LEU A 65 -7.82 6.16 5.49
CA LEU A 65 -7.52 4.88 4.88
C LEU A 65 -6.78 4.01 5.89
N TRP A 66 -7.00 2.71 5.82
CA TRP A 66 -6.33 1.76 6.70
C TRP A 66 -5.22 1.08 5.92
N GLY A 67 -4.14 0.80 6.58
CA GLY A 67 -3.03 0.12 5.93
C GLY A 67 -2.18 -0.63 6.91
N GLY A 68 -1.29 -1.44 6.38
CA GLY A 68 -0.36 -2.22 7.17
C GLY A 68 0.99 -2.29 6.50
N ILE A 69 1.96 -2.83 7.20
CA ILE A 69 3.32 -3.00 6.70
C ILE A 69 3.56 -4.46 6.38
N LEU A 70 4.08 -4.71 5.19
CA LEU A 70 4.53 -6.01 4.76
C LEU A 70 6.05 -5.96 4.67
N SER A 71 6.75 -6.68 5.53
CA SER A 71 8.20 -6.70 5.46
C SER A 71 8.67 -7.77 4.49
N GLU A 72 9.75 -7.48 3.82
CA GLU A 72 10.36 -8.39 2.86
C GLU A 72 11.62 -9.02 3.39
#